data_dc0e36a71674a3b08df9c781dcc234df
#
_entry.id   dc0e36a71674a3b08df9c781dcc234df
#
_cell.length_a   1.000
_cell.length_b   1.000
_cell.length_c   1.000
_cell.angle_alpha   90.00
_cell.angle_beta   90.00
_cell.angle_gamma   90.00
#
_symmetry.space_group_name_H-M   'P 1'
#
loop_
_entity.id
_entity.type
_entity.pdbx_description
1 polymer ?
#
loop_
_entity_poly.entity_id
_entity_poly.type
_entity_poly.pdbx_seq_one_letter_code
_entity_poly.pdbx_strand_id
1 'polypeptide(L)'
;MQWFELVSRVLPTPRIKRPYEKFIGRSRGEALQSGTLPRFLQEPDDAYIIKSNPIELRCRAQPALQIFFKCNGEWVHQSQHLSQEHTDLGTGVKFREVMINVSRQQVEDFHGPEDYWCLCVAWSHLGTSKSRKARVRIAYLRKNFEQDPQGTEVPLKGMILLHCRPPEGVPLAEVAWLKNDKPLNTDATVGARADHNLIIPEARLSDSGNYTCLASNVVAMRRSATATVVVY
;
A
#
# COMPACT_ATOMS: atom_id res chain seq x y z
N MET A 1 -8.51 -62.51 28.37
CA MET A 1 -8.79 -61.82 27.10
C MET A 1 -9.94 -60.86 27.36
N GLN A 2 -9.64 -59.62 27.63
CA GLN A 2 -10.62 -58.50 27.73
C GLN A 2 -10.07 -57.34 26.97
N TRP A 3 -10.81 -56.94 25.94
CA TRP A 3 -10.55 -55.80 25.10
C TRP A 3 -11.01 -54.56 25.85
N PHE A 4 -10.10 -53.60 26.08
CA PHE A 4 -10.44 -52.27 26.56
C PHE A 4 -10.69 -51.37 25.33
N GLU A 5 -11.94 -50.99 25.11
CA GLU A 5 -12.32 -49.91 24.22
C GLU A 5 -11.95 -48.56 24.85
N LEU A 6 -10.99 -47.88 24.27
CA LEU A 6 -10.68 -46.50 24.58
C LEU A 6 -11.63 -45.61 23.76
N VAL A 7 -12.70 -45.16 24.40
CA VAL A 7 -13.59 -44.11 23.85
C VAL A 7 -12.88 -42.79 24.01
N SER A 8 -12.31 -42.28 22.91
CA SER A 8 -11.82 -40.89 22.82
C SER A 8 -12.99 -39.92 22.97
N ARG A 9 -13.12 -39.30 24.11
CA ARG A 9 -13.99 -38.13 24.31
C ARG A 9 -13.37 -36.94 23.58
N VAL A 10 -13.89 -36.67 22.40
CA VAL A 10 -13.65 -35.38 21.72
C VAL A 10 -14.38 -34.31 22.53
N LEU A 11 -13.62 -33.49 23.23
CA LEU A 11 -14.14 -32.28 23.87
C LEU A 11 -14.62 -31.32 22.76
N PRO A 12 -15.83 -30.75 22.89
CA PRO A 12 -16.28 -29.77 21.91
C PRO A 12 -15.41 -28.53 21.98
N THR A 13 -14.80 -28.16 20.86
CA THR A 13 -14.10 -26.89 20.70
C THR A 13 -15.05 -25.74 21.03
N PRO A 14 -14.63 -24.74 21.79
CA PRO A 14 -15.48 -23.59 22.10
C PRO A 14 -15.84 -22.88 20.78
N ARG A 15 -17.13 -22.84 20.47
CA ARG A 15 -17.65 -22.03 19.37
C ARG A 15 -17.28 -20.56 19.63
N ILE A 16 -16.32 -20.04 18.90
CA ILE A 16 -16.04 -18.61 18.86
C ILE A 16 -17.29 -17.97 18.31
N LYS A 17 -18.07 -17.32 19.15
CA LYS A 17 -19.25 -16.55 18.74
C LYS A 17 -18.77 -15.42 17.83
N ARG A 18 -19.24 -15.45 16.58
CA ARG A 18 -18.93 -14.40 15.61
C ARG A 18 -19.40 -13.06 16.16
N PRO A 19 -18.60 -11.98 16.04
CA PRO A 19 -18.94 -10.67 16.65
C PRO A 19 -20.32 -10.13 16.26
N TYR A 20 -20.90 -10.57 15.14
CA TYR A 20 -22.21 -10.10 14.66
C TYR A 20 -23.41 -10.76 15.32
N GLU A 21 -23.27 -11.89 16.04
CA GLU A 21 -24.41 -12.57 16.68
C GLU A 21 -24.99 -11.78 17.86
N LYS A 22 -24.25 -10.80 18.40
CA LYS A 22 -24.70 -9.93 19.49
C LYS A 22 -25.64 -8.80 19.05
N PHE A 23 -25.73 -8.50 17.77
CA PHE A 23 -26.49 -7.35 17.25
C PHE A 23 -27.87 -7.70 16.67
N ILE A 24 -28.28 -8.97 16.70
CA ILE A 24 -29.64 -9.39 16.34
C ILE A 24 -30.53 -9.35 17.59
N GLY A 25 -30.41 -8.31 18.37
CA GLY A 25 -31.25 -8.03 19.52
C GLY A 25 -32.36 -7.03 19.15
N ARG A 26 -33.55 -7.54 18.90
CA ARG A 26 -34.86 -6.87 18.81
C ARG A 26 -34.88 -5.39 19.23
N SER A 27 -34.98 -4.48 18.29
CA SER A 27 -35.68 -3.21 18.47
C SER A 27 -36.98 -3.24 17.66
N ARG A 28 -38.09 -3.36 18.39
CA ARG A 28 -39.42 -3.06 17.83
C ARG A 28 -39.54 -1.57 17.67
N GLY A 29 -39.76 -1.08 16.46
CA GLY A 29 -40.36 0.23 16.24
C GLY A 29 -39.48 1.25 15.49
N GLU A 30 -38.69 0.85 14.48
CA GLU A 30 -38.20 1.81 13.49
C GLU A 30 -38.86 1.51 12.14
N ALA A 31 -39.41 2.57 11.52
CA ALA A 31 -40.07 2.52 10.23
C ALA A 31 -39.16 1.81 9.21
N LEU A 32 -39.75 0.93 8.39
CA LEU A 32 -39.09 0.31 7.24
C LEU A 32 -38.49 1.40 6.32
N GLN A 33 -37.27 1.82 6.60
CA GLN A 33 -36.49 2.50 5.59
C GLN A 33 -36.22 1.44 4.53
N SER A 34 -36.58 1.74 3.27
CA SER A 34 -36.24 0.94 2.11
C SER A 34 -34.72 0.79 2.08
N GLY A 35 -34.23 -0.28 2.71
CA GLY A 35 -32.82 -0.44 2.95
C GLY A 35 -32.10 -0.76 1.65
N THR A 36 -30.93 -0.21 1.48
CA THR A 36 -29.97 -0.60 0.45
C THR A 36 -28.78 -1.30 1.07
N LEU A 37 -28.07 -2.08 0.28
CA LEU A 37 -26.76 -2.60 0.71
C LEU A 37 -25.81 -1.42 0.98
N PRO A 38 -24.88 -1.56 1.92
CA PRO A 38 -23.88 -0.53 2.16
C PRO A 38 -23.07 -0.20 0.91
N ARG A 39 -22.90 1.07 0.62
CA ARG A 39 -21.99 1.59 -0.41
C ARG A 39 -20.82 2.26 0.31
N PHE A 40 -19.61 1.90 -0.07
CA PHE A 40 -18.42 2.56 0.45
C PHE A 40 -18.28 3.95 -0.15
N LEU A 41 -18.14 4.94 0.72
CA LEU A 41 -17.76 6.32 0.39
C LEU A 41 -16.24 6.48 0.40
N GLN A 42 -15.58 5.66 1.22
CA GLN A 42 -14.14 5.56 1.31
C GLN A 42 -13.77 4.11 1.59
N GLU A 43 -12.87 3.58 0.78
CA GLU A 43 -12.28 2.26 0.96
C GLU A 43 -10.85 2.40 1.47
N PRO A 44 -10.28 1.37 2.11
CA PRO A 44 -8.91 1.44 2.57
C PRO A 44 -7.95 1.41 1.38
N ASP A 45 -6.89 2.20 1.45
CA ASP A 45 -5.82 2.26 0.46
C ASP A 45 -4.61 1.44 0.89
N ASP A 46 -3.84 0.98 -0.10
CA ASP A 46 -2.54 0.38 0.14
C ASP A 46 -1.66 1.37 0.92
N ALA A 47 -0.92 0.85 1.89
CA ALA A 47 -0.13 1.67 2.79
C ALA A 47 1.27 1.09 3.00
N TYR A 48 2.20 1.98 3.35
CA TYR A 48 3.59 1.65 3.62
C TYR A 48 3.98 2.08 5.02
N ILE A 49 4.49 1.15 5.80
CA ILE A 49 5.04 1.44 7.13
C ILE A 49 6.45 1.99 6.97
N ILE A 50 6.64 3.21 7.42
CA ILE A 50 7.94 3.90 7.41
C ILE A 50 8.52 3.84 8.81
N LYS A 51 9.71 3.24 8.95
CA LYS A 51 10.37 3.01 10.25
C LYS A 51 9.45 2.20 11.19
N SER A 52 9.14 2.74 12.36
CA SER A 52 8.27 2.11 13.37
C SER A 52 6.88 2.74 13.44
N ASN A 53 6.57 3.70 12.57
CA ASN A 53 5.30 4.40 12.63
C ASN A 53 4.17 3.48 12.15
N PRO A 54 3.13 3.24 12.97
CA PRO A 54 1.96 2.50 12.52
C PRO A 54 1.24 3.27 11.43
N ILE A 55 0.52 2.54 10.57
CA ILE A 55 -0.37 3.14 9.58
C ILE A 55 -1.81 3.04 10.03
N GLU A 56 -2.63 3.97 9.58
CA GLU A 56 -4.06 3.98 9.80
C GLU A 56 -4.77 3.54 8.51
N LEU A 57 -5.68 2.57 8.64
CA LEU A 57 -6.61 2.20 7.59
C LEU A 57 -7.99 2.72 7.94
N ARG A 58 -8.69 3.28 6.96
CA ARG A 58 -9.96 3.97 7.14
C ARG A 58 -11.01 3.49 6.15
N CYS A 59 -12.22 3.28 6.65
CA CYS A 59 -13.39 2.97 5.84
C CYS A 59 -14.56 3.84 6.21
N ARG A 60 -15.32 4.24 5.20
CA ARG A 60 -16.59 4.95 5.38
C ARG A 60 -17.64 4.32 4.47
N ALA A 61 -18.83 4.03 5.00
CA ALA A 61 -19.91 3.44 4.22
C ALA A 61 -21.28 4.01 4.61
N GLN A 62 -22.22 3.96 3.67
CA GLN A 62 -23.57 4.50 3.78
C GLN A 62 -24.56 3.65 2.95
N PRO A 63 -25.73 3.26 3.51
CA PRO A 63 -26.05 3.26 4.94
C PRO A 63 -25.22 2.18 5.64
N ALA A 64 -24.80 2.43 6.87
CA ALA A 64 -24.05 1.43 7.62
C ALA A 64 -24.43 1.45 9.11
N LEU A 65 -24.86 0.31 9.62
CA LEU A 65 -25.08 0.06 11.03
C LEU A 65 -23.77 -0.23 11.74
N GLN A 66 -22.92 -1.00 11.09
CA GLN A 66 -21.60 -1.38 11.57
C GLN A 66 -20.62 -1.56 10.42
N ILE A 67 -19.33 -1.31 10.70
CA ILE A 67 -18.20 -1.64 9.85
C ILE A 67 -17.15 -2.30 10.74
N PHE A 68 -16.60 -3.43 10.27
CA PHE A 68 -15.46 -4.09 10.89
C PHE A 68 -14.37 -4.35 9.86
N PHE A 69 -13.14 -4.25 10.30
CA PHE A 69 -11.99 -4.69 9.52
C PHE A 69 -11.79 -6.19 9.66
N LYS A 70 -11.36 -6.77 8.56
CA LYS A 70 -10.88 -8.14 8.46
C LYS A 70 -9.48 -8.10 7.88
N CYS A 71 -8.49 -8.58 8.63
CA CYS A 71 -7.09 -8.58 8.20
C CYS A 71 -6.61 -10.01 8.03
N ASN A 72 -6.04 -10.33 6.87
CA ASN A 72 -5.55 -11.66 6.53
C ASN A 72 -6.58 -12.78 6.73
N GLY A 73 -7.84 -12.46 6.50
CA GLY A 73 -8.94 -13.40 6.69
C GLY A 73 -9.51 -13.49 8.09
N GLU A 74 -8.91 -12.84 9.08
CA GLU A 74 -9.36 -12.84 10.47
C GLU A 74 -10.01 -11.51 10.87
N TRP A 75 -11.05 -11.59 11.71
CA TRP A 75 -11.71 -10.39 12.22
C TRP A 75 -10.81 -9.64 13.20
N VAL A 76 -10.67 -8.34 12.98
CA VAL A 76 -10.00 -7.46 13.94
C VAL A 76 -10.89 -7.30 15.18
N HIS A 77 -10.30 -7.36 16.36
CA HIS A 77 -11.03 -7.24 17.60
C HIS A 77 -11.72 -5.87 17.72
N GLN A 78 -12.94 -5.84 18.26
CA GLN A 78 -13.75 -4.63 18.36
C GLN A 78 -13.02 -3.46 19.06
N SER A 79 -12.24 -3.75 20.11
CA SER A 79 -11.49 -2.74 20.86
C SER A 79 -10.41 -2.01 20.06
N GLN A 80 -10.00 -2.57 18.93
CA GLN A 80 -8.99 -1.98 18.04
C GLN A 80 -9.60 -1.04 16.99
N HIS A 81 -10.94 -0.98 16.91
CA HIS A 81 -11.64 -0.08 16.02
C HIS A 81 -11.97 1.24 16.69
N LEU A 82 -11.62 2.35 16.02
CA LEU A 82 -12.18 3.66 16.31
C LEU A 82 -13.36 3.86 15.36
N SER A 83 -14.59 3.85 15.90
CA SER A 83 -15.83 3.94 15.13
C SER A 83 -16.56 5.22 15.44
N GLN A 84 -16.97 5.94 14.39
CA GLN A 84 -17.77 7.17 14.48
C GLN A 84 -19.01 7.01 13.60
N GLU A 85 -20.17 7.35 14.18
CA GLU A 85 -21.44 7.41 13.46
C GLU A 85 -21.79 8.86 13.14
N HIS A 86 -22.18 9.11 11.92
CA HIS A 86 -22.63 10.40 11.45
C HIS A 86 -24.01 10.25 10.80
N THR A 87 -24.82 11.32 10.89
CA THR A 87 -26.09 11.41 10.19
C THR A 87 -26.02 12.56 9.20
N ASP A 88 -26.29 12.28 7.94
CA ASP A 88 -26.44 13.33 6.94
C ASP A 88 -27.71 14.15 7.27
N LEU A 89 -27.52 15.43 7.54
CA LEU A 89 -28.60 16.31 7.97
C LEU A 89 -29.62 16.59 6.86
N GLY A 90 -29.25 16.44 5.60
CA GLY A 90 -30.13 16.69 4.47
C GLY A 90 -31.02 15.48 4.13
N THR A 91 -30.49 14.28 4.27
CA THR A 91 -31.17 13.04 3.89
C THR A 91 -31.60 12.18 5.07
N GLY A 92 -31.10 12.47 6.28
CA GLY A 92 -31.30 11.64 7.47
C GLY A 92 -30.59 10.28 7.40
N VAL A 93 -29.78 10.03 6.39
CA VAL A 93 -29.10 8.76 6.19
C VAL A 93 -27.88 8.67 7.09
N LYS A 94 -27.78 7.55 7.79
CA LYS A 94 -26.62 7.29 8.66
C LYS A 94 -25.45 6.74 7.84
N PHE A 95 -24.27 7.33 8.04
CA PHE A 95 -23.02 6.76 7.58
C PHE A 95 -22.07 6.52 8.76
N ARG A 96 -21.21 5.57 8.60
CA ARG A 96 -20.24 5.19 9.62
C ARG A 96 -18.83 5.25 9.06
N GLU A 97 -17.93 5.77 9.87
CA GLU A 97 -16.49 5.78 9.61
C GLU A 97 -15.81 4.93 10.66
N VAL A 98 -14.89 4.08 10.22
CA VAL A 98 -14.13 3.19 11.10
C VAL A 98 -12.67 3.21 10.70
N MET A 99 -11.80 3.25 11.70
CA MET A 99 -10.36 3.28 11.55
C MET A 99 -9.72 2.20 12.41
N ILE A 100 -8.63 1.63 11.92
CA ILE A 100 -7.72 0.77 12.69
C ILE A 100 -6.29 1.20 12.45
N ASN A 101 -5.42 0.93 13.43
CA ASN A 101 -3.98 1.05 13.28
C ASN A 101 -3.35 -0.31 13.02
N VAL A 102 -2.43 -0.37 12.08
CA VAL A 102 -1.60 -1.54 11.82
C VAL A 102 -0.16 -1.20 12.15
N SER A 103 0.42 -1.91 13.09
CA SER A 103 1.80 -1.71 13.52
C SER A 103 2.79 -2.46 12.62
N ARG A 104 4.04 -2.02 12.65
CA ARG A 104 5.14 -2.72 11.99
C ARG A 104 5.24 -4.18 12.45
N GLN A 105 5.13 -4.41 13.76
CA GLN A 105 5.23 -5.75 14.35
C GLN A 105 4.17 -6.71 13.81
N GLN A 106 2.92 -6.24 13.65
CA GLN A 106 1.86 -7.06 13.07
C GLN A 106 2.18 -7.51 11.65
N VAL A 107 2.82 -6.66 10.85
CA VAL A 107 3.21 -6.98 9.47
C VAL A 107 4.43 -7.90 9.45
N GLU A 108 5.42 -7.68 10.34
CA GLU A 108 6.60 -8.55 10.46
C GLU A 108 6.27 -9.96 10.93
N ASP A 109 5.32 -10.10 11.86
CA ASP A 109 4.90 -11.38 12.40
C ASP A 109 3.98 -12.18 11.46
N PHE A 110 3.49 -11.54 10.42
CA PHE A 110 2.63 -12.20 9.44
C PHE A 110 3.46 -13.02 8.44
N HIS A 111 3.21 -14.32 8.41
CA HIS A 111 3.88 -15.28 7.53
C HIS A 111 2.87 -15.96 6.61
N GLY A 112 2.20 -15.17 5.79
CA GLY A 112 1.24 -15.68 4.80
C GLY A 112 1.83 -15.77 3.39
N PRO A 113 1.09 -16.35 2.44
CA PRO A 113 1.51 -16.48 1.05
C PRO A 113 1.45 -15.15 0.27
N GLU A 114 0.69 -14.18 0.78
CA GLU A 114 0.51 -12.85 0.21
C GLU A 114 1.05 -11.79 1.19
N ASP A 115 1.15 -10.54 0.73
CA ASP A 115 1.39 -9.39 1.60
C ASP A 115 0.30 -9.28 2.68
N TYR A 116 0.63 -8.67 3.81
CA TYR A 116 -0.36 -8.32 4.83
C TYR A 116 -1.47 -7.47 4.22
N TRP A 117 -2.73 -7.81 4.44
CA TRP A 117 -3.85 -7.09 3.86
C TRP A 117 -5.03 -6.97 4.82
N CYS A 118 -5.79 -5.92 4.65
CA CYS A 118 -7.05 -5.70 5.35
C CYS A 118 -8.14 -5.29 4.36
N LEU A 119 -9.38 -5.59 4.69
CA LEU A 119 -10.56 -5.05 4.04
C LEU A 119 -11.63 -4.72 5.08
N CYS A 120 -12.60 -3.93 4.68
CA CYS A 120 -13.75 -3.61 5.49
C CYS A 120 -14.97 -4.44 5.09
N VAL A 121 -15.77 -4.80 6.06
CA VAL A 121 -17.10 -5.34 5.86
C VAL A 121 -18.09 -4.40 6.54
N ALA A 122 -19.04 -3.89 5.77
CA ALA A 122 -20.09 -3.00 6.26
C ALA A 122 -21.43 -3.75 6.26
N TRP A 123 -22.26 -3.48 7.26
CA TRP A 123 -23.59 -4.06 7.44
C TRP A 123 -24.68 -3.01 7.37
N SER A 124 -25.76 -3.34 6.69
CA SER A 124 -27.04 -2.64 6.75
C SER A 124 -28.15 -3.60 7.12
N HIS A 125 -29.39 -3.15 7.18
CA HIS A 125 -30.55 -4.03 7.39
C HIS A 125 -30.76 -5.06 6.27
N LEU A 126 -30.29 -4.76 5.06
CA LEU A 126 -30.44 -5.66 3.91
C LEU A 126 -29.30 -6.68 3.76
N GLY A 127 -28.17 -6.44 4.33
CA GLY A 127 -27.03 -7.34 4.19
C GLY A 127 -25.67 -6.64 4.31
N THR A 128 -24.66 -7.23 3.68
CA THR A 128 -23.28 -6.82 3.82
C THR A 128 -22.64 -6.46 2.49
N SER A 129 -21.69 -5.53 2.54
CA SER A 129 -20.78 -5.21 1.44
C SER A 129 -19.33 -5.30 1.90
N LYS A 130 -18.43 -5.71 1.02
CA LYS A 130 -16.99 -5.79 1.28
C LYS A 130 -16.26 -4.74 0.44
N SER A 131 -15.27 -4.10 1.03
CA SER A 131 -14.35 -3.20 0.32
C SER A 131 -13.31 -3.99 -0.47
N ARG A 132 -12.52 -3.28 -1.27
CA ARG A 132 -11.25 -3.80 -1.80
C ARG A 132 -10.30 -4.14 -0.65
N LYS A 133 -9.33 -5.00 -0.94
CA LYS A 133 -8.19 -5.26 -0.04
C LYS A 133 -7.22 -4.09 -0.10
N ALA A 134 -6.77 -3.63 1.05
CA ALA A 134 -5.63 -2.73 1.20
C ALA A 134 -4.43 -3.55 1.64
N ARG A 135 -3.32 -3.46 0.92
CA ARG A 135 -2.06 -4.12 1.27
C ARG A 135 -1.23 -3.22 2.15
N VAL A 136 -0.61 -3.79 3.15
CA VAL A 136 0.29 -3.07 4.06
C VAL A 136 1.66 -3.69 3.98
N ARG A 137 2.65 -2.90 3.55
CA ARG A 137 4.03 -3.34 3.39
C ARG A 137 4.97 -2.44 4.16
N ILE A 138 6.09 -3.02 4.61
CA ILE A 138 7.16 -2.24 5.23
C ILE A 138 7.98 -1.60 4.13
N ALA A 139 8.08 -0.27 4.19
CA ALA A 139 8.85 0.49 3.21
C ALA A 139 10.34 0.43 3.50
N TYR A 140 11.14 0.30 2.45
CA TYR A 140 12.60 0.39 2.51
C TYR A 140 13.19 0.86 1.17
N LEU A 141 14.44 1.30 1.20
CA LEU A 141 15.27 1.57 0.03
C LEU A 141 16.70 1.19 0.36
N ARG A 142 17.26 0.20 -0.36
CA ARG A 142 18.64 -0.22 -0.18
C ARG A 142 19.61 0.94 -0.44
N LYS A 143 20.84 0.83 0.05
CA LYS A 143 21.82 1.90 -0.08
C LYS A 143 22.47 1.92 -1.46
N ASN A 144 22.76 0.75 -2.00
CA ASN A 144 23.58 0.61 -3.21
C ASN A 144 22.69 0.44 -4.44
N PHE A 145 23.06 1.12 -5.51
CA PHE A 145 22.48 0.91 -6.83
C PHE A 145 22.82 -0.50 -7.32
N GLU A 146 21.89 -1.12 -8.05
CA GLU A 146 22.17 -2.40 -8.73
C GLU A 146 23.13 -2.19 -9.89
N GLN A 147 23.06 -1.03 -10.55
CA GLN A 147 24.01 -0.61 -11.58
C GLN A 147 24.15 0.92 -11.55
N ASP A 148 25.39 1.38 -11.31
CA ASP A 148 25.77 2.77 -11.44
C ASP A 148 26.03 3.12 -12.91
N PRO A 149 25.73 4.38 -13.32
CA PRO A 149 26.08 4.85 -14.66
C PRO A 149 27.60 4.92 -14.82
N GLN A 150 28.06 4.59 -16.01
CA GLN A 150 29.47 4.63 -16.38
C GLN A 150 29.74 5.81 -17.30
N GLY A 151 30.88 6.51 -17.05
CA GLY A 151 31.34 7.58 -17.91
C GLY A 151 31.65 7.09 -19.33
N THR A 152 31.50 7.97 -20.31
CA THR A 152 31.72 7.68 -21.72
C THR A 152 32.23 8.89 -22.48
N GLU A 153 32.96 8.61 -23.57
CA GLU A 153 33.40 9.61 -24.53
C GLU A 153 32.70 9.33 -25.85
N VAL A 154 32.09 10.34 -26.44
CA VAL A 154 31.35 10.21 -27.70
C VAL A 154 31.69 11.36 -28.66
N PRO A 155 31.74 11.09 -29.97
CA PRO A 155 31.92 12.15 -30.95
C PRO A 155 30.68 13.06 -31.02
N LEU A 156 30.86 14.31 -31.46
CA LEU A 156 29.78 15.22 -31.76
C LEU A 156 28.73 14.54 -32.63
N LYS A 157 27.43 14.69 -32.29
CA LYS A 157 26.29 14.00 -32.88
C LYS A 157 26.22 12.48 -32.63
N GLY A 158 27.14 11.93 -31.83
CA GLY A 158 27.05 10.57 -31.36
C GLY A 158 25.89 10.39 -30.37
N MET A 159 25.60 9.15 -30.02
CA MET A 159 24.55 8.84 -29.02
C MET A 159 25.18 8.62 -27.65
N ILE A 160 24.66 9.31 -26.63
CA ILE A 160 25.00 9.04 -25.24
C ILE A 160 23.95 8.09 -24.66
N LEU A 161 24.38 6.98 -24.07
CA LEU A 161 23.54 6.05 -23.32
C LEU A 161 24.17 5.82 -21.95
N LEU A 162 23.45 6.23 -20.91
CA LEU A 162 23.83 5.99 -19.52
C LEU A 162 22.83 5.05 -18.87
N HIS A 163 23.32 3.96 -18.33
CA HIS A 163 22.51 2.97 -17.62
C HIS A 163 22.38 3.36 -16.16
N CYS A 164 21.18 3.18 -15.61
CA CYS A 164 20.93 3.28 -14.18
C CYS A 164 19.95 2.17 -13.75
N ARG A 165 20.38 1.33 -12.82
CA ARG A 165 19.46 0.47 -12.10
C ARG A 165 19.41 0.91 -10.65
N PRO A 166 18.24 1.43 -10.21
CA PRO A 166 18.09 1.94 -8.87
C PRO A 166 18.25 0.84 -7.82
N PRO A 167 18.47 1.23 -6.54
CA PRO A 167 18.43 0.28 -5.44
C PRO A 167 17.07 -0.41 -5.35
N GLU A 168 17.08 -1.67 -4.93
CA GLU A 168 15.87 -2.37 -4.54
C GLU A 168 15.14 -1.61 -3.43
N GLY A 169 13.82 -1.50 -3.54
CA GLY A 169 13.00 -0.80 -2.56
C GLY A 169 11.52 -1.13 -2.64
N VAL A 170 10.83 -0.83 -1.57
CA VAL A 170 9.38 -0.89 -1.45
C VAL A 170 8.87 0.43 -0.89
N PRO A 171 8.00 1.17 -1.60
CA PRO A 171 7.68 1.01 -3.01
C PRO A 171 8.90 1.14 -3.92
N LEU A 172 8.76 0.74 -5.17
CA LEU A 172 9.82 0.89 -6.17
C LEU A 172 10.31 2.33 -6.21
N ALA A 173 11.64 2.51 -6.36
CA ALA A 173 12.21 3.84 -6.44
C ALA A 173 11.85 4.51 -7.76
N GLU A 174 11.51 5.79 -7.68
CA GLU A 174 11.44 6.68 -8.84
C GLU A 174 12.85 7.18 -9.15
N VAL A 175 13.15 7.30 -10.46
CA VAL A 175 14.46 7.70 -10.94
C VAL A 175 14.39 9.06 -11.63
N ALA A 176 15.33 9.93 -11.27
CA ALA A 176 15.59 11.20 -11.93
C ALA A 176 17.07 11.30 -12.28
N TRP A 177 17.41 12.15 -13.25
CA TRP A 177 18.78 12.39 -13.63
C TRP A 177 19.22 13.83 -13.28
N LEU A 178 20.45 13.93 -12.81
CA LEU A 178 21.12 15.22 -12.58
C LEU A 178 22.26 15.36 -13.56
N LYS A 179 22.46 16.56 -14.07
CA LYS A 179 23.65 16.96 -14.80
C LYS A 179 24.33 18.12 -14.06
N ASN A 180 25.59 17.94 -13.70
CA ASN A 180 26.35 18.91 -12.89
C ASN A 180 25.56 19.35 -11.63
N ASP A 181 24.95 18.37 -10.93
CA ASP A 181 24.10 18.53 -9.73
C ASP A 181 22.79 19.32 -9.95
N LYS A 182 22.41 19.60 -11.18
CA LYS A 182 21.13 20.24 -11.49
C LYS A 182 20.17 19.22 -12.13
N PRO A 183 18.87 19.29 -11.79
CA PRO A 183 17.86 18.43 -12.41
C PRO A 183 17.89 18.53 -13.93
N LEU A 184 17.89 17.39 -14.59
CA LEU A 184 17.82 17.31 -16.02
C LEU A 184 16.34 17.22 -16.42
N ASN A 185 15.86 18.22 -17.18
CA ASN A 185 14.53 18.16 -17.76
C ASN A 185 14.51 17.15 -18.91
N THR A 186 13.74 16.09 -18.71
CA THR A 186 13.64 14.97 -19.67
C THR A 186 12.56 15.19 -20.75
N ASP A 187 12.03 16.40 -20.86
CA ASP A 187 10.75 16.67 -21.53
C ASP A 187 10.79 16.81 -23.05
N ALA A 188 11.75 16.59 -23.82
CA ALA A 188 11.56 16.59 -25.28
C ALA A 188 12.70 16.01 -26.14
N THR A 189 13.92 15.96 -25.63
CA THR A 189 15.08 15.50 -26.39
C THR A 189 15.94 14.46 -25.67
N VAL A 190 15.65 14.28 -24.39
CA VAL A 190 16.38 13.38 -23.49
C VAL A 190 15.36 12.38 -22.95
N GLY A 191 15.30 11.20 -23.53
CA GLY A 191 14.36 10.16 -23.09
C GLY A 191 14.84 9.43 -21.85
N ALA A 192 14.23 9.67 -20.68
CA ALA A 192 14.25 8.64 -19.65
C ALA A 192 13.26 7.56 -20.09
N ARG A 193 13.75 6.39 -20.43
CA ARG A 193 12.89 5.24 -20.76
C ARG A 193 12.32 4.61 -19.49
N ALA A 194 11.32 3.76 -19.67
CA ALA A 194 10.76 2.95 -18.58
C ALA A 194 11.80 2.06 -17.87
N ASP A 195 12.98 1.87 -18.47
CA ASP A 195 14.13 1.16 -17.92
C ASP A 195 15.11 2.05 -17.12
N HIS A 196 14.77 3.32 -16.88
CA HIS A 196 15.56 4.32 -16.15
C HIS A 196 16.86 4.78 -16.82
N ASN A 197 17.14 4.34 -18.02
CA ASN A 197 18.32 4.76 -18.76
C ASN A 197 18.16 6.18 -19.33
N LEU A 198 19.27 6.92 -19.35
CA LEU A 198 19.33 8.25 -19.99
C LEU A 198 19.87 8.09 -21.41
N ILE A 199 19.12 8.59 -22.40
CA ILE A 199 19.53 8.55 -23.81
C ILE A 199 19.51 9.97 -24.36
N ILE A 200 20.65 10.37 -24.94
CA ILE A 200 20.79 11.61 -25.72
C ILE A 200 21.14 11.16 -27.15
N PRO A 201 20.19 11.20 -28.10
CA PRO A 201 20.41 10.62 -29.43
C PRO A 201 21.43 11.36 -30.30
N GLU A 202 21.55 12.68 -30.11
CA GLU A 202 22.50 13.53 -30.83
C GLU A 202 23.28 14.39 -29.84
N ALA A 203 24.46 13.92 -29.45
CA ALA A 203 25.30 14.61 -28.49
C ALA A 203 25.83 15.94 -29.01
N ARG A 204 25.76 16.96 -28.17
CA ARG A 204 26.32 18.30 -28.37
C ARG A 204 27.51 18.50 -27.44
N LEU A 205 28.41 19.41 -27.75
CA LEU A 205 29.51 19.77 -26.84
C LEU A 205 28.99 20.20 -25.47
N SER A 206 27.83 20.87 -25.43
CA SER A 206 27.17 21.27 -24.19
C SER A 206 26.67 20.09 -23.34
N ASP A 207 26.61 18.88 -23.90
CA ASP A 207 26.17 17.68 -23.18
C ASP A 207 27.31 17.04 -22.39
N SER A 208 28.55 17.50 -22.59
CA SER A 208 29.66 17.15 -21.71
C SER A 208 29.33 17.57 -20.27
N GLY A 209 29.71 16.75 -19.30
CA GLY A 209 29.48 17.03 -17.89
C GLY A 209 29.38 15.78 -17.02
N ASN A 210 29.04 16.00 -15.77
CA ASN A 210 28.90 14.95 -14.77
C ASN A 210 27.43 14.59 -14.60
N TYR A 211 27.10 13.33 -14.83
CA TYR A 211 25.74 12.80 -14.71
C TYR A 211 25.61 11.90 -13.51
N THR A 212 24.52 12.07 -12.76
CA THR A 212 24.20 11.28 -11.56
C THR A 212 22.77 10.83 -11.64
N CYS A 213 22.54 9.54 -11.39
CA CYS A 213 21.21 8.96 -11.24
C CYS A 213 20.74 9.14 -9.81
N LEU A 214 19.52 9.62 -9.65
CA LEU A 214 18.88 9.85 -8.36
C LEU A 214 17.72 8.89 -8.21
N ALA A 215 17.71 8.07 -7.17
CA ALA A 215 16.63 7.15 -6.86
C ALA A 215 15.97 7.53 -5.56
N SER A 216 14.64 7.63 -5.54
CA SER A 216 13.90 8.01 -4.35
C SER A 216 12.59 7.24 -4.19
N ASN A 217 12.22 7.00 -2.96
CA ASN A 217 10.89 6.54 -2.57
C ASN A 217 10.46 7.25 -1.27
N VAL A 218 9.36 6.80 -0.66
CA VAL A 218 8.82 7.39 0.58
C VAL A 218 9.77 7.31 1.79
N VAL A 219 10.81 6.48 1.73
CA VAL A 219 11.77 6.28 2.84
C VAL A 219 13.00 7.14 2.70
N ALA A 220 13.57 7.22 1.50
CA ALA A 220 14.89 7.81 1.29
C ALA A 220 15.11 8.22 -0.15
N MET A 221 16.17 9.01 -0.33
CA MET A 221 16.77 9.39 -1.60
C MET A 221 18.21 8.87 -1.64
N ARG A 222 18.61 8.30 -2.77
CA ARG A 222 19.95 7.76 -3.01
C ARG A 222 20.54 8.35 -4.28
N ARG A 223 21.82 8.60 -4.27
CA ARG A 223 22.59 9.06 -5.45
C ARG A 223 23.52 7.96 -5.91
N SER A 224 23.57 7.75 -7.20
CA SER A 224 24.55 6.86 -7.83
C SER A 224 25.97 7.44 -7.80
N ALA A 225 26.93 6.65 -8.19
CA ALA A 225 28.22 7.16 -8.63
C ALA A 225 28.05 8.14 -9.80
N THR A 226 28.97 9.06 -9.94
CA THR A 226 28.96 10.07 -11.01
C THR A 226 29.58 9.50 -12.28
N ALA A 227 28.89 9.67 -13.40
CA ALA A 227 29.38 9.33 -14.75
C ALA A 227 29.81 10.61 -15.46
N THR A 228 31.09 10.68 -15.83
CA THR A 228 31.61 11.79 -16.63
C THR A 228 31.42 11.50 -18.12
N VAL A 229 30.75 12.39 -18.82
CA VAL A 229 30.54 12.34 -20.27
C VAL A 229 31.37 13.43 -20.93
N VAL A 230 32.14 13.04 -21.95
CA VAL A 230 32.94 13.95 -22.78
C VAL A 230 32.47 13.84 -24.22
N VAL A 231 32.05 14.95 -24.81
CA VAL A 231 31.72 15.05 -26.24
C VAL A 231 32.83 15.80 -26.96
N TYR A 232 33.40 15.21 -28.03
CA TYR A 232 34.52 15.76 -28.79
C TYR A 232 34.27 15.87 -30.28
#